data_80ab110b159cdf3022cc3b46503cbf29
#
_entry.id   80ab110b159cdf3022cc3b46503cbf29
#
_cell.length_a   1.000
_cell.length_b   1.000
_cell.length_c   1.000
_cell.angle_alpha   90.00
_cell.angle_beta   90.00
_cell.angle_gamma   90.00
#
_symmetry.space_group_name_H-M   'P 1'
#
loop_
_entity.id
_entity.type
_entity.pdbx_description
1 polymer ?
#
loop_
_entity_poly.entity_id
_entity_poly.type
_entity_poly.pdbx_seq_one_letter_code
_entity_poly.pdbx_strand_id
1 'polypeptide(L)'
;YLHIGKRAPEAFGADAKQALVLFGSTSPSYLTLASLDLCNAYLADGYAGKLAETVQQLERVRRTLRENGWETEETDPLKLTLLLPEKENGSSLARRLGSAGVECEYADTEYIVFMATPENDSADYERLVQALGVNHSPYLQREKMRPVQCAERCTVREAFFAPHEKISVERAVGRICGAPLVSCPPAIPVVVPGEVIDRNAVAILKYYNNDTVEVLK
;
A
#
# COMPACT_ATOMS: atom_id res chain seq x y z
N TYR A 1 4.11 12.35 16.55
CA TYR A 1 5.40 12.42 17.30
C TYR A 1 6.56 12.51 16.32
N LEU A 2 7.60 13.30 16.69
CA LEU A 2 8.89 13.30 16.01
C LEU A 2 9.91 12.63 16.94
N HIS A 3 10.51 11.54 16.51
CA HIS A 3 11.55 10.82 17.24
C HIS A 3 12.91 11.11 16.63
N ILE A 4 13.82 11.68 17.43
CA ILE A 4 15.18 12.00 17.01
C ILE A 4 16.12 10.94 17.55
N GLY A 5 16.75 10.19 16.66
CA GLY A 5 17.69 9.12 17.02
C GLY A 5 18.98 9.67 17.66
N LYS A 6 19.59 8.89 18.56
CA LYS A 6 20.83 9.27 19.27
C LYS A 6 22.01 9.64 18.36
N ARG A 7 21.99 9.23 17.08
CA ARG A 7 23.02 9.50 16.08
C ARG A 7 22.71 10.70 15.19
N ALA A 8 21.56 11.35 15.39
CA ALA A 8 21.22 12.57 14.64
C ALA A 8 22.14 13.73 15.06
N PRO A 9 22.49 14.63 14.13
CA PRO A 9 23.23 15.84 14.48
C PRO A 9 22.50 16.68 15.54
N GLU A 10 23.22 17.28 16.46
CA GLU A 10 22.64 18.09 17.53
C GLU A 10 21.77 19.22 16.99
N ALA A 11 22.21 19.88 15.92
CA ALA A 11 21.47 20.94 15.22
C ALA A 11 20.08 20.48 14.78
N PHE A 12 19.91 19.20 14.39
CA PHE A 12 18.62 18.67 13.97
C PHE A 12 17.56 18.75 15.07
N GLY A 13 17.95 18.49 16.33
CA GLY A 13 17.06 18.61 17.48
C GLY A 13 16.67 20.07 17.78
N ALA A 14 17.62 20.98 17.64
CA ALA A 14 17.38 22.41 17.84
C ALA A 14 16.43 22.99 16.78
N ASP A 15 16.64 22.64 15.52
CA ASP A 15 15.87 23.17 14.38
C ASP A 15 14.48 22.53 14.24
N ALA A 16 14.30 21.29 14.70
CA ALA A 16 13.04 20.55 14.59
C ALA A 16 11.86 21.30 15.22
N LYS A 17 12.07 21.95 16.36
CA LYS A 17 11.01 22.72 17.02
C LYS A 17 10.61 23.96 16.21
N GLN A 18 11.54 24.64 15.58
CA GLN A 18 11.26 25.79 14.72
C GLN A 18 10.52 25.35 13.45
N ALA A 19 10.94 24.24 12.83
CA ALA A 19 10.25 23.68 11.69
C ALA A 19 8.81 23.26 12.03
N LEU A 20 8.57 22.67 13.20
CA LEU A 20 7.22 22.33 13.66
C LEU A 20 6.35 23.59 13.86
N VAL A 21 6.92 24.71 14.33
CA VAL A 21 6.19 25.98 14.46
C VAL A 21 5.78 26.53 13.08
N LEU A 22 6.62 26.36 12.06
CA LEU A 22 6.33 26.85 10.71
C LEU A 22 5.24 26.05 10.01
N PHE A 23 5.20 24.73 10.20
CA PHE A 23 4.33 23.81 9.45
C PHE A 23 3.23 23.16 10.30
N GLY A 24 3.33 23.23 11.62
CA GLY A 24 2.35 22.68 12.53
C GLY A 24 1.15 23.59 12.76
N SER A 25 0.06 23.01 13.26
CA SER A 25 -1.12 23.78 13.67
C SER A 25 -0.83 24.63 14.89
N THR A 26 -1.29 25.88 14.87
CA THR A 26 -1.25 26.79 16.05
C THR A 26 -2.36 26.49 17.06
N SER A 27 -3.36 25.72 16.66
CA SER A 27 -4.53 25.34 17.48
C SER A 27 -4.73 23.82 17.46
N PRO A 28 -3.88 23.03 18.12
CA PRO A 28 -4.01 21.59 18.12
C PRO A 28 -5.32 21.15 18.80
N SER A 29 -6.00 20.19 18.20
CA SER A 29 -7.21 19.61 18.77
C SER A 29 -6.89 18.85 20.06
N TYR A 30 -7.57 19.16 21.15
CA TYR A 30 -7.43 18.41 22.41
C TYR A 30 -7.86 16.93 22.26
N LEU A 31 -8.84 16.63 21.39
CA LEU A 31 -9.24 15.25 21.11
C LEU A 31 -8.10 14.48 20.46
N THR A 32 -7.37 15.10 19.50
CA THR A 32 -6.19 14.48 18.90
C THR A 32 -5.08 14.28 19.92
N LEU A 33 -4.82 15.24 20.79
CA LEU A 33 -3.81 15.12 21.85
C LEU A 33 -4.18 14.02 22.85
N ALA A 34 -5.44 13.96 23.27
CA ALA A 34 -5.93 12.90 24.16
C ALA A 34 -5.82 11.52 23.52
N SER A 35 -6.14 11.37 22.22
CA SER A 35 -5.99 10.09 21.52
C SER A 35 -4.53 9.64 21.42
N LEU A 36 -3.59 10.58 21.24
CA LEU A 36 -2.15 10.28 21.25
C LEU A 36 -1.67 9.83 22.63
N ASP A 37 -2.17 10.44 23.70
CA ASP A 37 -1.83 10.05 25.07
C ASP A 37 -2.38 8.67 25.41
N LEU A 38 -3.63 8.38 25.07
CA LEU A 38 -4.25 7.05 25.19
C LEU A 38 -3.50 6.00 24.38
N CYS A 39 -3.02 6.34 23.18
CA CYS A 39 -2.21 5.45 22.37
C CYS A 39 -0.89 5.08 23.09
N ASN A 40 -0.23 6.02 23.74
CA ASN A 40 0.97 5.74 24.54
C ASN A 40 0.67 4.77 25.70
N ALA A 41 -0.43 4.99 26.41
CA ALA A 41 -0.85 4.09 27.50
C ALA A 41 -1.13 2.67 26.95
N TYR A 42 -1.85 2.58 25.83
CA TYR A 42 -2.13 1.31 25.17
C TYR A 42 -0.84 0.57 24.73
N LEU A 43 0.13 1.28 24.13
CA LEU A 43 1.39 0.69 23.73
C LEU A 43 2.25 0.23 24.92
N ALA A 44 2.17 0.93 26.06
CA ALA A 44 2.88 0.56 27.27
C ALA A 44 2.28 -0.65 27.99
N ASP A 45 1.00 -0.97 27.76
CA ASP A 45 0.26 -2.08 28.36
C ASP A 45 0.45 -3.39 27.59
N GLY A 46 1.67 -3.89 27.52
CA GLY A 46 1.98 -5.21 26.97
C GLY A 46 1.78 -5.37 25.46
N TYR A 47 1.68 -4.28 24.71
CA TYR A 47 1.41 -4.32 23.26
C TYR A 47 2.37 -5.20 22.47
N ALA A 48 3.67 -5.24 22.84
CA ALA A 48 4.64 -6.10 22.17
C ALA A 48 4.28 -7.60 22.28
N GLY A 49 3.73 -8.03 23.44
CA GLY A 49 3.21 -9.39 23.62
C GLY A 49 2.00 -9.65 22.74
N LYS A 50 1.02 -8.76 22.76
CA LYS A 50 -0.20 -8.84 21.92
C LYS A 50 0.17 -8.93 20.43
N LEU A 51 1.16 -8.14 19.99
CA LEU A 51 1.64 -8.16 18.62
C LEU A 51 2.28 -9.49 18.24
N ALA A 52 3.10 -10.07 19.14
CA ALA A 52 3.69 -11.37 18.92
C ALA A 52 2.64 -12.49 18.82
N GLU A 53 1.59 -12.43 19.63
CA GLU A 53 0.44 -13.35 19.55
C GLU A 53 -0.31 -13.22 18.23
N THR A 54 -0.53 -11.98 17.75
CA THR A 54 -1.15 -11.71 16.45
C THR A 54 -0.36 -12.34 15.31
N VAL A 55 0.97 -12.18 15.31
CA VAL A 55 1.85 -12.81 14.30
C VAL A 55 1.72 -14.33 14.34
N GLN A 56 1.73 -14.95 15.53
CA GLN A 56 1.57 -16.40 15.64
C GLN A 56 0.20 -16.88 15.16
N GLN A 57 -0.85 -16.11 15.44
CA GLN A 57 -2.20 -16.43 14.98
C GLN A 57 -2.27 -16.35 13.46
N LEU A 58 -1.70 -15.30 12.86
CA LEU A 58 -1.70 -15.13 11.41
C LEU A 58 -0.90 -16.24 10.70
N GLU A 59 0.19 -16.73 11.31
CA GLU A 59 0.92 -17.91 10.80
C GLU A 59 0.06 -19.18 10.78
N ARG A 60 -0.79 -19.38 11.79
CA ARG A 60 -1.75 -20.50 11.79
C ARG A 60 -2.76 -20.35 10.64
N VAL A 61 -3.29 -19.14 10.45
CA VAL A 61 -4.20 -18.83 9.34
C VAL A 61 -3.54 -19.10 7.99
N ARG A 62 -2.30 -18.63 7.78
CA ARG A 62 -1.53 -18.90 6.54
C ARG A 62 -1.41 -20.39 6.26
N ARG A 63 -1.09 -21.19 7.30
CA ARG A 63 -1.00 -22.65 7.16
C ARG A 63 -2.32 -23.27 6.75
N THR A 64 -3.41 -22.93 7.43
CA THR A 64 -4.76 -23.43 7.11
C THR A 64 -5.16 -23.06 5.69
N LEU A 65 -4.88 -21.83 5.25
CA LEU A 65 -5.20 -21.41 3.88
C LEU A 65 -4.37 -22.15 2.84
N ARG A 66 -3.08 -22.43 3.11
CA ARG A 66 -2.26 -23.27 2.23
C ARG A 66 -2.80 -24.71 2.12
N GLU A 67 -3.23 -25.28 3.25
CA GLU A 67 -3.92 -26.58 3.28
C GLU A 67 -5.24 -26.56 2.48
N ASN A 68 -5.92 -25.43 2.46
CA ASN A 68 -7.11 -25.17 1.66
C ASN A 68 -6.80 -24.82 0.18
N GLY A 69 -5.57 -24.94 -0.27
CA GLY A 69 -5.17 -24.70 -1.66
C GLY A 69 -4.90 -23.24 -2.04
N TRP A 70 -4.82 -22.33 -1.07
CA TRP A 70 -4.42 -20.94 -1.32
C TRP A 70 -2.90 -20.78 -1.32
N GLU A 71 -2.36 -20.05 -2.30
CA GLU A 71 -0.96 -19.64 -2.30
C GLU A 71 -0.79 -18.32 -1.55
N THR A 72 0.24 -18.27 -0.68
CA THR A 72 0.54 -17.10 0.13
C THR A 72 1.94 -16.60 -0.15
N GLU A 73 2.11 -15.28 -0.25
CA GLU A 73 3.43 -14.64 -0.29
C GLU A 73 3.91 -14.28 1.12
N GLU A 74 5.22 -14.41 1.33
CA GLU A 74 5.86 -13.93 2.56
C GLU A 74 6.20 -12.45 2.41
N THR A 75 5.48 -11.63 3.15
CA THR A 75 5.61 -10.17 3.17
C THR A 75 5.78 -9.68 4.62
N ASP A 76 5.13 -8.59 4.99
CA ASP A 76 5.06 -8.10 6.36
C ASP A 76 4.40 -9.15 7.29
N PRO A 77 4.92 -9.41 8.50
CA PRO A 77 4.37 -10.40 9.43
C PRO A 77 2.89 -10.19 9.78
N LEU A 78 2.41 -8.96 9.74
CA LEU A 78 1.02 -8.59 10.04
C LEU A 78 0.12 -8.59 8.80
N LYS A 79 0.67 -8.83 7.61
CA LYS A 79 -0.10 -8.89 6.37
C LYS A 79 -0.23 -10.33 5.90
N LEU A 80 -1.43 -10.68 5.50
CA LEU A 80 -1.71 -11.91 4.78
C LEU A 80 -1.90 -11.55 3.30
N THR A 81 -0.93 -11.91 2.48
CA THR A 81 -0.97 -11.71 1.03
C THR A 81 -1.26 -13.03 0.36
N LEU A 82 -2.36 -13.11 -0.37
CA LEU A 82 -2.74 -14.29 -1.15
C LEU A 82 -2.58 -13.98 -2.64
N LEU A 83 -2.00 -14.92 -3.38
CA LEU A 83 -2.07 -14.91 -4.84
C LEU A 83 -3.49 -15.26 -5.26
N LEU A 84 -3.95 -14.62 -6.34
CA LEU A 84 -5.24 -14.96 -6.93
C LEU A 84 -5.08 -16.08 -7.97
N PRO A 85 -5.93 -17.12 -7.93
CA PRO A 85 -5.94 -18.14 -8.95
C PRO A 85 -6.38 -17.58 -10.31
N GLU A 86 -6.10 -18.30 -11.40
CA GLU A 86 -6.26 -17.86 -12.80
C GLU A 86 -7.61 -17.20 -13.11
N LYS A 87 -8.68 -17.71 -12.53
CA LYS A 87 -10.06 -17.25 -12.82
C LYS A 87 -10.64 -16.31 -11.78
N GLU A 88 -9.89 -16.00 -10.73
CA GLU A 88 -10.36 -15.11 -9.69
C GLU A 88 -9.99 -13.66 -10.02
N ASN A 89 -10.88 -12.74 -9.71
CA ASN A 89 -10.67 -11.30 -9.82
C ASN A 89 -10.72 -10.67 -8.43
N GLY A 90 -9.65 -9.97 -8.05
CA GLY A 90 -9.53 -9.41 -6.71
C GLY A 90 -10.67 -8.49 -6.31
N SER A 91 -11.13 -7.64 -7.22
CA SER A 91 -12.27 -6.74 -6.92
C SER A 91 -13.57 -7.52 -6.70
N SER A 92 -13.78 -8.64 -7.41
CA SER A 92 -14.94 -9.51 -7.22
C SER A 92 -14.82 -10.30 -5.91
N LEU A 93 -13.63 -10.80 -5.61
CA LEU A 93 -13.35 -11.50 -4.35
C LEU A 93 -13.51 -10.56 -3.17
N ALA A 94 -12.95 -9.36 -3.22
CA ALA A 94 -13.07 -8.34 -2.18
C ALA A 94 -14.55 -8.02 -1.87
N ARG A 95 -15.37 -7.85 -2.91
CA ARG A 95 -16.81 -7.59 -2.75
C ARG A 95 -17.53 -8.77 -2.11
N ARG A 96 -17.20 -10.01 -2.50
CA ARG A 96 -17.77 -11.23 -1.91
C ARG A 96 -17.40 -11.36 -0.42
N LEU A 97 -16.13 -11.09 -0.09
CA LEU A 97 -15.63 -11.10 1.27
C LEU A 97 -16.27 -9.99 2.13
N GLY A 98 -16.39 -8.77 1.59
CA GLY A 98 -17.09 -7.66 2.24
C GLY A 98 -18.54 -8.03 2.61
N SER A 99 -19.25 -8.76 1.72
CA SER A 99 -20.58 -9.27 2.03
C SER A 99 -20.60 -10.33 3.15
N ALA A 100 -19.48 -10.97 3.43
CA ALA A 100 -19.28 -11.88 4.56
C ALA A 100 -18.69 -11.19 5.80
N GLY A 101 -18.57 -9.86 5.80
CA GLY A 101 -18.01 -9.07 6.90
C GLY A 101 -16.48 -9.15 7.00
N VAL A 102 -15.79 -9.37 5.87
CA VAL A 102 -14.32 -9.39 5.79
C VAL A 102 -13.87 -8.32 4.80
N GLU A 103 -13.21 -7.29 5.29
CA GLU A 103 -12.63 -6.23 4.47
C GLU A 103 -11.15 -6.54 4.17
N CYS A 104 -10.72 -6.30 2.93
CA CYS A 104 -9.32 -6.40 2.55
C CYS A 104 -8.66 -5.02 2.53
N GLU A 105 -7.37 -4.99 2.77
CA GLU A 105 -6.54 -3.78 2.65
C GLU A 105 -6.29 -3.39 1.20
N TYR A 106 -6.10 -4.39 0.34
CA TYR A 106 -5.79 -4.22 -1.07
C TYR A 106 -6.26 -5.40 -1.90
N ALA A 107 -6.70 -5.14 -3.12
CA ALA A 107 -6.99 -6.18 -4.10
C ALA A 107 -6.73 -5.67 -5.52
N ASP A 108 -6.00 -6.45 -6.31
CA ASP A 108 -5.77 -6.20 -7.74
C ASP A 108 -6.04 -7.47 -8.57
N THR A 109 -5.43 -7.57 -9.75
CA THR A 109 -5.59 -8.74 -10.63
C THR A 109 -4.75 -9.95 -10.21
N GLU A 110 -3.79 -9.78 -9.30
CA GLU A 110 -2.84 -10.81 -8.90
C GLU A 110 -2.91 -11.15 -7.42
N TYR A 111 -3.24 -10.17 -6.58
CA TYR A 111 -3.16 -10.30 -5.13
C TYR A 111 -4.41 -9.79 -4.43
N ILE A 112 -4.68 -10.37 -3.28
CA ILE A 112 -5.50 -9.77 -2.24
C ILE A 112 -4.72 -9.76 -0.93
N VAL A 113 -4.79 -8.64 -0.20
CA VAL A 113 -4.01 -8.42 1.02
C VAL A 113 -4.95 -8.10 2.17
N PHE A 114 -4.74 -8.77 3.29
CA PHE A 114 -5.40 -8.47 4.57
C PHE A 114 -4.34 -8.01 5.57
N MET A 115 -4.74 -7.14 6.48
CA MET A 115 -3.89 -6.67 7.56
C MET A 115 -4.51 -7.07 8.90
N ALA A 116 -3.70 -7.72 9.74
CA ALA A 116 -4.11 -8.13 11.07
C ALA A 116 -3.58 -7.14 12.13
N THR A 117 -4.37 -6.97 13.18
CA THR A 117 -4.01 -6.17 14.36
C THR A 117 -4.24 -6.98 15.63
N PRO A 118 -3.66 -6.57 16.78
CA PRO A 118 -3.95 -7.20 18.07
C PRO A 118 -5.41 -7.14 18.52
N GLU A 119 -6.23 -6.35 17.83
CA GLU A 119 -7.66 -6.21 18.13
C GLU A 119 -8.51 -7.29 17.43
N ASN A 120 -7.93 -8.02 16.47
CA ASN A 120 -8.63 -9.13 15.85
C ASN A 120 -8.65 -10.35 16.80
N ASP A 121 -9.82 -10.92 16.96
CA ASP A 121 -10.03 -12.13 17.76
C ASP A 121 -10.04 -13.41 16.90
N SER A 122 -10.19 -14.57 17.54
CA SER A 122 -10.23 -15.86 16.83
C SER A 122 -11.40 -15.97 15.86
N ALA A 123 -12.54 -15.34 16.17
CA ALA A 123 -13.72 -15.38 15.32
C ALA A 123 -13.52 -14.60 14.02
N ASP A 124 -12.71 -13.53 14.03
CA ASP A 124 -12.36 -12.80 12.84
C ASP A 124 -11.51 -13.65 11.88
N TYR A 125 -10.52 -14.38 12.41
CA TYR A 125 -9.70 -15.28 11.62
C TYR A 125 -10.48 -16.48 11.09
N GLU A 126 -11.38 -17.04 11.88
CA GLU A 126 -12.27 -18.12 11.44
C GLU A 126 -13.21 -17.65 10.33
N ARG A 127 -13.77 -16.45 10.46
CA ARG A 127 -14.61 -15.83 9.43
C ARG A 127 -13.85 -15.64 8.12
N LEU A 128 -12.61 -15.17 8.19
CA LEU A 128 -11.74 -15.01 7.01
C LEU A 128 -11.52 -16.35 6.31
N VAL A 129 -11.11 -17.38 7.06
CA VAL A 129 -10.87 -18.73 6.51
C VAL A 129 -12.14 -19.32 5.89
N GLN A 130 -13.28 -19.18 6.56
CA GLN A 130 -14.57 -19.68 6.06
C GLN A 130 -15.02 -18.93 4.81
N ALA A 131 -14.86 -17.60 4.76
CA ALA A 131 -15.27 -16.78 3.62
C ALA A 131 -14.41 -17.04 2.38
N LEU A 132 -13.11 -17.33 2.56
CA LEU A 132 -12.22 -17.73 1.47
C LEU A 132 -12.50 -19.17 1.00
N GLY A 133 -12.84 -20.08 1.91
CA GLY A 133 -13.10 -21.49 1.60
C GLY A 133 -11.90 -22.22 1.02
N VAL A 134 -12.18 -23.31 0.26
CA VAL A 134 -11.18 -24.13 -0.39
C VAL A 134 -11.00 -23.68 -1.84
N ASN A 135 -9.75 -23.43 -2.25
CA ASN A 135 -9.42 -23.14 -3.63
C ASN A 135 -9.05 -24.42 -4.39
N HIS A 136 -9.69 -24.64 -5.51
CA HIS A 136 -9.40 -25.74 -6.44
C HIS A 136 -8.90 -25.25 -7.81
N SER A 137 -8.78 -23.96 -7.99
CA SER A 137 -8.36 -23.36 -9.26
C SER A 137 -6.84 -23.32 -9.37
N PRO A 138 -6.28 -23.56 -10.55
CA PRO A 138 -4.83 -23.46 -10.76
C PRO A 138 -4.34 -22.02 -10.64
N TYR A 139 -3.05 -21.87 -10.38
CA TYR A 139 -2.35 -20.60 -10.42
C TYR A 139 -1.59 -20.45 -11.73
N LEU A 140 -1.67 -19.28 -12.35
CA LEU A 140 -0.83 -18.95 -13.49
C LEU A 140 0.60 -18.67 -13.05
N GLN A 141 1.57 -19.18 -13.79
CA GLN A 141 2.92 -18.66 -13.73
C GLN A 141 2.93 -17.28 -14.39
N ARG A 142 2.99 -16.22 -13.57
CA ARG A 142 3.02 -14.85 -14.06
C ARG A 142 4.47 -14.37 -14.17
N GLU A 143 4.77 -13.72 -15.29
CA GLU A 143 6.07 -13.06 -15.44
C GLU A 143 6.08 -11.83 -14.52
N LYS A 144 7.05 -11.76 -13.60
CA LYS A 144 7.18 -10.59 -12.71
C LYS A 144 7.44 -9.35 -13.54
N MET A 145 6.60 -8.34 -13.38
CA MET A 145 6.82 -7.06 -14.03
C MET A 145 8.14 -6.46 -13.59
N ARG A 146 8.91 -5.95 -14.56
CA ARG A 146 10.19 -5.30 -14.26
C ARG A 146 9.92 -3.95 -13.61
N PRO A 147 10.70 -3.57 -12.59
CA PRO A 147 10.62 -2.23 -12.01
C PRO A 147 10.80 -1.16 -13.10
N VAL A 148 10.04 -0.09 -13.02
CA VAL A 148 10.21 1.07 -13.90
C VAL A 148 11.43 1.85 -13.44
N GLN A 149 12.29 2.21 -14.37
CA GLN A 149 13.45 3.08 -14.16
C GLN A 149 13.45 4.15 -15.26
N CYS A 150 12.55 5.10 -15.13
CA CYS A 150 12.46 6.20 -16.08
C CYS A 150 13.60 7.21 -15.90
N ALA A 151 14.06 7.76 -17.01
CA ALA A 151 15.10 8.80 -16.98
C ALA A 151 14.48 10.14 -16.56
N GLU A 152 15.08 10.81 -15.59
CA GLU A 152 14.74 12.18 -15.23
C GLU A 152 15.19 13.17 -16.33
N ARG A 153 14.31 14.11 -16.70
CA ARG A 153 14.56 15.17 -17.68
C ARG A 153 14.50 16.56 -17.07
N CYS A 154 13.66 16.74 -16.08
CA CYS A 154 13.56 17.97 -15.30
C CYS A 154 13.14 17.61 -13.87
N THR A 155 13.28 18.57 -12.97
CA THR A 155 12.87 18.36 -11.57
C THR A 155 11.35 18.21 -11.46
N VAL A 156 10.90 17.52 -10.42
CA VAL A 156 9.48 17.40 -10.09
C VAL A 156 8.80 18.77 -10.03
N ARG A 157 9.48 19.78 -9.46
CA ARG A 157 8.97 21.14 -9.36
C ARG A 157 8.77 21.78 -10.75
N GLU A 158 9.75 21.68 -11.62
CA GLU A 158 9.65 22.23 -12.98
C GLU A 158 8.52 21.55 -13.75
N ALA A 159 8.45 20.23 -13.70
CA ALA A 159 7.38 19.49 -14.35
C ALA A 159 6.01 19.89 -13.80
N PHE A 160 5.84 19.97 -12.49
CA PHE A 160 4.56 20.27 -11.86
C PHE A 160 3.97 21.64 -12.23
N PHE A 161 4.82 22.65 -12.42
CA PHE A 161 4.39 24.00 -12.78
C PHE A 161 4.40 24.30 -14.29
N ALA A 162 4.88 23.36 -15.13
CA ALA A 162 4.83 23.49 -16.56
C ALA A 162 3.39 23.31 -17.11
N PRO A 163 3.09 23.79 -18.33
CA PRO A 163 1.84 23.48 -19.00
C PRO A 163 1.70 21.98 -19.30
N HIS A 164 0.56 21.39 -18.96
CA HIS A 164 0.25 19.98 -19.17
C HIS A 164 -0.77 19.77 -20.29
N GLU A 165 -0.77 18.57 -20.84
CA GLU A 165 -1.86 18.04 -21.65
C GLU A 165 -2.17 16.59 -21.25
N LYS A 166 -3.42 16.20 -21.33
CA LYS A 166 -3.88 14.85 -21.05
C LYS A 166 -3.91 14.05 -22.35
N ILE A 167 -3.20 12.94 -22.40
CA ILE A 167 -3.13 12.06 -23.58
C ILE A 167 -3.45 10.62 -23.22
N SER A 168 -3.74 9.77 -24.22
CA SER A 168 -3.86 8.35 -23.97
C SER A 168 -2.49 7.74 -23.60
N VAL A 169 -2.51 6.72 -22.74
CA VAL A 169 -1.30 6.05 -22.27
C VAL A 169 -0.48 5.48 -23.42
N GLU A 170 -1.13 5.00 -24.51
CA GLU A 170 -0.44 4.48 -25.71
C GLU A 170 0.46 5.51 -26.38
N ARG A 171 0.09 6.78 -26.30
CA ARG A 171 0.81 7.90 -26.94
C ARG A 171 1.87 8.51 -26.02
N ALA A 172 2.01 7.98 -24.79
CA ALA A 172 2.84 8.60 -23.76
C ALA A 172 4.34 8.23 -23.88
N VAL A 173 4.70 7.20 -24.64
CA VAL A 173 6.11 6.79 -24.77
C VAL A 173 6.97 7.94 -25.25
N GLY A 174 8.04 8.25 -24.50
CA GLY A 174 8.98 9.35 -24.79
C GLY A 174 8.50 10.74 -24.33
N ARG A 175 7.27 10.86 -23.82
CA ARG A 175 6.77 12.11 -23.23
C ARG A 175 7.23 12.22 -21.75
N ILE A 176 7.30 13.43 -21.26
CA ILE A 176 7.67 13.72 -19.88
C ILE A 176 6.40 13.74 -19.02
N CYS A 177 6.39 12.98 -17.94
CA CYS A 177 5.30 12.96 -16.97
C CYS A 177 5.10 14.34 -16.35
N GLY A 178 3.87 14.85 -16.36
CA GLY A 178 3.52 16.15 -15.82
C GLY A 178 2.88 16.09 -14.44
N ALA A 179 2.10 15.04 -14.18
CA ALA A 179 1.43 14.84 -12.90
C ALA A 179 1.55 13.38 -12.45
N PRO A 180 1.68 13.12 -11.13
CA PRO A 180 1.77 11.74 -10.65
C PRO A 180 0.45 11.02 -10.91
N LEU A 181 0.54 9.83 -11.50
CA LEU A 181 -0.59 8.94 -11.62
C LEU A 181 -0.45 7.83 -10.58
N VAL A 182 -1.30 7.88 -9.57
CA VAL A 182 -1.26 6.94 -8.45
C VAL A 182 -2.64 6.30 -8.26
N SER A 183 -2.64 5.00 -8.09
CA SER A 183 -3.79 4.27 -7.56
C SER A 183 -3.66 4.18 -6.05
N CYS A 184 -4.70 4.43 -5.31
CA CYS A 184 -4.68 4.31 -3.86
C CYS A 184 -5.70 3.24 -3.43
N PRO A 185 -5.32 2.28 -2.59
CA PRO A 185 -3.96 1.89 -2.23
C PRO A 185 -3.20 1.22 -3.38
N PRO A 186 -1.84 1.16 -3.38
CA PRO A 186 -0.92 1.62 -2.33
C PRO A 186 -0.37 3.04 -2.54
N ALA A 187 -0.89 3.84 -3.45
CA ALA A 187 -0.45 5.20 -3.77
C ALA A 187 1.03 5.31 -4.20
N ILE A 188 1.52 4.28 -4.89
CA ILE A 188 2.88 4.25 -5.47
C ILE A 188 2.79 4.69 -6.94
N PRO A 189 3.43 5.81 -7.32
CA PRO A 189 3.42 6.25 -8.71
C PRO A 189 4.27 5.31 -9.58
N VAL A 190 3.77 4.98 -10.77
CA VAL A 190 4.53 4.24 -11.79
C VAL A 190 5.61 5.13 -12.39
N VAL A 191 5.28 6.41 -12.59
CA VAL A 191 6.16 7.45 -13.10
C VAL A 191 5.91 8.72 -12.31
N VAL A 192 6.95 9.45 -11.95
CA VAL A 192 6.82 10.74 -11.24
C VAL A 192 6.99 11.92 -12.21
N PRO A 193 6.48 13.12 -11.88
CA PRO A 193 6.65 14.30 -12.71
C PRO A 193 8.14 14.58 -12.99
N GLY A 194 8.45 14.87 -14.24
CA GLY A 194 9.83 15.13 -14.70
C GLY A 194 10.53 13.91 -15.31
N GLU A 195 10.01 12.72 -15.15
CA GLU A 195 10.54 11.50 -15.76
C GLU A 195 9.98 11.27 -17.17
N VAL A 196 10.80 10.64 -18.02
CA VAL A 196 10.38 10.21 -19.36
C VAL A 196 9.65 8.89 -19.28
N ILE A 197 8.41 8.87 -19.73
CA ILE A 197 7.57 7.67 -19.76
C ILE A 197 8.13 6.70 -20.81
N ASP A 198 8.61 5.55 -20.38
CA ASP A 198 9.12 4.51 -21.25
C ASP A 198 8.04 3.47 -21.62
N ARG A 199 8.41 2.48 -22.44
CA ARG A 199 7.49 1.41 -22.85
C ARG A 199 7.06 0.51 -21.69
N ASN A 200 7.96 0.29 -20.73
CA ASN A 200 7.65 -0.53 -19.56
C ASN A 200 6.66 0.21 -18.64
N ALA A 201 6.85 1.51 -18.42
CA ALA A 201 5.90 2.34 -17.69
C ALA A 201 4.50 2.31 -18.34
N VAL A 202 4.42 2.42 -19.67
CA VAL A 202 3.15 2.31 -20.41
C VAL A 202 2.50 0.93 -20.20
N ALA A 203 3.28 -0.16 -20.23
CA ALA A 203 2.76 -1.50 -20.00
C ALA A 203 2.16 -1.64 -18.58
N ILE A 204 2.85 -1.11 -17.56
CA ILE A 204 2.39 -1.14 -16.17
C ILE A 204 1.15 -0.25 -15.98
N LEU A 205 1.14 0.95 -16.56
CA LEU A 205 -0.03 1.83 -16.50
C LEU A 205 -1.28 1.15 -17.08
N LYS A 206 -1.14 0.48 -18.22
CA LYS A 206 -2.23 -0.31 -18.83
C LYS A 206 -2.66 -1.49 -17.97
N TYR A 207 -1.72 -2.19 -17.38
CA TYR A 207 -2.00 -3.31 -16.49
C TYR A 207 -2.91 -2.88 -15.32
N TYR A 208 -2.70 -1.66 -14.79
CA TYR A 208 -3.56 -1.07 -13.76
C TYR A 208 -4.76 -0.28 -14.32
N ASN A 209 -5.16 -0.54 -15.56
CA ASN A 209 -6.32 0.06 -16.22
C ASN A 209 -6.30 1.60 -16.27
N ASN A 210 -5.13 2.18 -16.44
CA ASN A 210 -4.99 3.60 -16.67
C ASN A 210 -5.09 3.90 -18.17
N ASP A 211 -6.12 4.61 -18.60
CA ASP A 211 -6.35 4.95 -20.00
C ASP A 211 -5.61 6.21 -20.44
N THR A 212 -5.35 7.11 -19.51
CA THR A 212 -4.80 8.44 -19.79
C THR A 212 -3.73 8.83 -18.79
N VAL A 213 -2.84 9.72 -19.21
CA VAL A 213 -1.76 10.30 -18.39
C VAL A 213 -1.57 11.77 -18.73
N GLU A 214 -1.19 12.58 -17.76
CA GLU A 214 -0.80 13.96 -17.97
C GLU A 214 0.69 14.07 -18.29
N VAL A 215 1.00 14.77 -19.35
CA VAL A 215 2.38 14.98 -19.82
C VAL A 215 2.64 16.47 -20.07
N LEU A 216 3.91 16.86 -20.09
CA LEU A 216 4.28 18.22 -20.45
C LEU A 216 3.95 18.50 -21.93
N LYS A 217 3.50 19.74 -22.22
CA LYS A 217 3.27 20.21 -23.60
C LYS A 217 4.54 20.35 -24.38
#